data_d8321f37641a7c2e085aa500b8a8b014
#
_entry.id   d8321f37641a7c2e085aa500b8a8b014
#
_cell.length_a   1.000
_cell.length_b   1.000
_cell.length_c   1.000
_cell.angle_alpha   90.00
_cell.angle_beta   90.00
_cell.angle_gamma   90.00
#
_symmetry.space_group_name_H-M   'P 1'
#
loop_
_entity.id
_entity.type
_entity.pdbx_description
1 polymer ?
#
loop_
_entity_poly.entity_id
_entity_poly.type
_entity_poly.pdbx_seq_one_letter_code
_entity_poly.pdbx_strand_id
1 'polypeptide(L)'
;LLWISILGGICGTYFYTKALSYVGYIDLSVVVLLQKFQPLFAVSLAAIILREKLSRRYLILAFCAMVGGYLVTFGIKPISIGDNNTLIAALFSLLAAFCWGSSTVLGKKALMFLPYNVVTALRLIITTVVGVLVIFYSGWNLIYSHISYEQWKVLFLIVISTGTVALFIYYYGLKKLPASHTTLFELFWPLSAVIIDWVIIGNALSTPQLSGAIMLLASMTILSQERSNERA
;
A
#
# COMPACT_ATOMS: atom_id res chain seq x y z
N LEU A 1 -7.68 -10.32 13.83
CA LEU A 1 -7.63 -8.85 13.95
C LEU A 1 -6.29 -8.37 14.47
N LEU A 2 -5.70 -8.97 15.53
CA LEU A 2 -4.37 -8.60 16.04
C LEU A 2 -3.31 -8.56 14.93
N TRP A 3 -3.20 -9.61 14.11
CA TRP A 3 -2.27 -9.67 12.99
C TRP A 3 -2.45 -8.56 11.96
N ILE A 4 -3.69 -8.21 11.64
CA ILE A 4 -4.00 -7.11 10.70
C ILE A 4 -3.52 -5.77 11.26
N SER A 5 -3.75 -5.54 12.55
CA SER A 5 -3.36 -4.32 13.25
C SER A 5 -1.84 -4.21 13.41
N ILE A 6 -1.19 -5.31 13.79
CA ILE A 6 0.26 -5.35 13.98
C ILE A 6 0.99 -5.26 12.63
N LEU A 7 0.67 -6.16 11.67
CA LEU A 7 1.36 -6.16 10.38
C LEU A 7 1.04 -4.92 9.55
N GLY A 8 -0.25 -4.62 9.36
CA GLY A 8 -0.66 -3.52 8.49
C GLY A 8 -0.57 -2.14 9.12
N GLY A 9 -0.77 -2.04 10.44
CA GLY A 9 -0.77 -0.76 11.14
C GLY A 9 0.59 -0.35 11.68
N ILE A 10 1.36 -1.29 12.25
CA ILE A 10 2.60 -0.99 12.95
C ILE A 10 3.82 -1.45 12.17
N CYS A 11 3.95 -2.78 11.93
CA CYS A 11 5.16 -3.33 11.30
C CYS A 11 5.38 -2.79 9.89
N GLY A 12 4.33 -2.76 9.05
CA GLY A 12 4.45 -2.24 7.68
C GLY A 12 4.89 -0.78 7.66
N THR A 13 4.28 0.05 8.50
CA THR A 13 4.66 1.47 8.62
C THR A 13 6.07 1.64 9.19
N TYR A 14 6.43 0.88 10.22
CA TYR A 14 7.76 0.90 10.80
C TYR A 14 8.83 0.51 9.77
N PHE A 15 8.66 -0.61 9.08
CA PHE A 15 9.62 -1.06 8.09
C PHE A 15 9.75 -0.09 6.92
N TYR A 16 8.65 0.46 6.44
CA TYR A 16 8.69 1.45 5.36
C TYR A 16 9.39 2.74 5.80
N THR A 17 9.05 3.28 6.97
CA THR A 17 9.70 4.47 7.53
C THR A 17 11.19 4.21 7.78
N LYS A 18 11.53 3.00 8.24
CA LYS A 18 12.93 2.60 8.41
C LYS A 18 13.66 2.52 7.08
N ALA A 19 13.04 1.96 6.03
CA ALA A 19 13.62 1.98 4.69
C ALA A 19 13.86 3.41 4.18
N LEU A 20 12.89 4.31 4.39
CA LEU A 20 13.02 5.72 4.04
C LEU A 20 14.13 6.45 4.81
N SER A 21 14.45 6.03 6.02
CA SER A 21 15.55 6.64 6.79
C SER A 21 16.94 6.40 6.18
N TYR A 22 17.06 5.47 5.24
CA TYR A 22 18.25 5.23 4.44
C TYR A 22 18.30 6.07 3.15
N VAL A 23 17.24 6.82 2.82
CA VAL A 23 17.23 7.75 1.69
C VAL A 23 18.23 8.88 1.97
N GLY A 24 19.15 9.06 1.06
CA GLY A 24 20.35 9.91 1.26
C GLY A 24 21.64 9.10 1.10
N TYR A 25 21.57 7.78 1.36
CA TYR A 25 22.59 6.80 1.00
C TYR A 25 22.18 5.98 -0.22
N ILE A 26 20.87 5.91 -0.52
CA ILE A 26 20.30 5.15 -1.63
C ILE A 26 19.26 5.99 -2.36
N ASP A 27 18.96 5.59 -3.59
CA ASP A 27 17.89 6.20 -4.38
C ASP A 27 16.51 5.89 -3.78
N LEU A 28 15.69 6.91 -3.49
CA LEU A 28 14.32 6.78 -3.01
C LEU A 28 13.49 5.84 -3.92
N SER A 29 13.81 5.84 -5.22
CA SER A 29 13.18 4.97 -6.19
C SER A 29 13.27 3.48 -5.84
N VAL A 30 14.37 3.02 -5.25
CA VAL A 30 14.55 1.61 -4.83
C VAL A 30 13.54 1.25 -3.73
N VAL A 31 13.44 2.10 -2.70
CA VAL A 31 12.52 1.89 -1.57
C VAL A 31 11.07 1.83 -2.06
N VAL A 32 10.68 2.81 -2.88
CA VAL A 32 9.32 2.89 -3.43
C VAL A 32 9.02 1.74 -4.38
N LEU A 33 9.98 1.33 -5.24
CA LEU A 33 9.80 0.21 -6.15
C LEU A 33 9.56 -1.10 -5.40
N LEU A 34 10.40 -1.41 -4.43
CA LEU A 34 10.30 -2.68 -3.71
C LEU A 34 9.02 -2.76 -2.88
N GLN A 35 8.53 -1.63 -2.37
CA GLN A 35 7.22 -1.57 -1.73
C GLN A 35 6.08 -1.90 -2.72
N LYS A 36 6.22 -1.61 -4.02
CA LYS A 36 5.25 -1.97 -5.07
C LYS A 36 5.15 -3.48 -5.34
N PHE A 37 6.00 -4.31 -4.74
CA PHE A 37 5.82 -5.76 -4.74
C PHE A 37 4.70 -6.24 -3.79
N GLN A 38 4.07 -5.35 -3.02
CA GLN A 38 2.92 -5.65 -2.18
C GLN A 38 1.83 -6.49 -2.89
N PRO A 39 1.42 -6.21 -4.15
CA PRO A 39 0.44 -7.03 -4.85
C PRO A 39 0.89 -8.49 -5.05
N LEU A 40 2.18 -8.76 -5.28
CA LEU A 40 2.67 -10.13 -5.39
C LEU A 40 2.45 -10.94 -4.11
N PHE A 41 2.79 -10.35 -2.96
CA PHE A 41 2.55 -10.98 -1.67
C PHE A 41 1.06 -11.17 -1.40
N ALA A 42 0.24 -10.15 -1.67
CA ALA A 42 -1.20 -10.23 -1.44
C ALA A 42 -1.87 -11.26 -2.35
N VAL A 43 -1.54 -11.30 -3.64
CA VAL A 43 -2.09 -12.27 -4.61
C VAL A 43 -1.70 -13.70 -4.23
N SER A 44 -0.43 -13.92 -3.90
CA SER A 44 0.06 -15.23 -3.46
C SER A 44 -0.64 -15.70 -2.18
N LEU A 45 -0.74 -14.82 -1.17
CA LEU A 45 -1.42 -15.13 0.08
C LEU A 45 -2.94 -15.30 -0.10
N ALA A 46 -3.59 -14.54 -0.99
CA ALA A 46 -5.00 -14.69 -1.30
C ALA A 46 -5.29 -16.07 -1.92
N ALA A 47 -4.44 -16.53 -2.83
CA ALA A 47 -4.55 -17.88 -3.39
C ALA A 47 -4.40 -18.97 -2.32
N ILE A 48 -3.45 -18.83 -1.39
CA ILE A 48 -3.17 -19.82 -0.34
C ILE A 48 -4.21 -19.75 0.80
N ILE A 49 -4.45 -18.57 1.37
CA ILE A 49 -5.24 -18.41 2.61
C ILE A 49 -6.74 -18.33 2.33
N LEU A 50 -7.12 -17.63 1.26
CA LEU A 50 -8.52 -17.43 0.87
C LEU A 50 -8.98 -18.41 -0.21
N ARG A 51 -8.04 -19.18 -0.77
CA ARG A 51 -8.27 -20.11 -1.88
C ARG A 51 -8.89 -19.43 -3.10
N GLU A 52 -8.50 -18.18 -3.34
CA GLU A 52 -8.93 -17.43 -4.52
C GLU A 52 -8.40 -18.10 -5.79
N LYS A 53 -9.29 -18.42 -6.73
CA LYS A 53 -8.92 -19.00 -8.02
C LYS A 53 -8.44 -17.88 -8.94
N LEU A 54 -7.16 -17.94 -9.33
CA LEU A 54 -6.54 -16.96 -10.22
C LEU A 54 -6.55 -17.50 -11.65
N SER A 55 -7.28 -16.87 -12.56
CA SER A 55 -7.27 -17.22 -13.98
C SER A 55 -5.93 -16.80 -14.62
N ARG A 56 -5.55 -17.46 -15.72
CA ARG A 56 -4.37 -17.05 -16.50
C ARG A 56 -4.50 -15.59 -16.98
N ARG A 57 -5.69 -15.20 -17.38
CA ARG A 57 -5.99 -13.86 -17.83
C ARG A 57 -5.79 -12.85 -16.68
N TYR A 58 -6.28 -13.16 -15.48
CA TYR A 58 -6.02 -12.35 -14.29
C TYR A 58 -4.52 -12.15 -14.06
N LEU A 59 -3.70 -13.22 -14.14
CA LEU A 59 -2.26 -13.14 -13.91
C LEU A 59 -1.55 -12.25 -14.95
N ILE A 60 -1.96 -12.34 -16.23
CA ILE A 60 -1.43 -11.47 -17.29
C ILE A 60 -1.79 -10.00 -17.02
N LEU A 61 -3.05 -9.72 -16.70
CA LEU A 61 -3.50 -8.36 -16.39
C LEU A 61 -2.85 -7.81 -15.12
N ALA A 62 -2.65 -8.64 -14.10
CA ALA A 62 -1.93 -8.28 -12.89
C ALA A 62 -0.46 -7.92 -13.20
N PHE A 63 0.21 -8.71 -14.03
CA PHE A 63 1.57 -8.40 -14.49
C PHE A 63 1.61 -7.10 -15.29
N CYS A 64 0.69 -6.88 -16.22
CA CYS A 64 0.58 -5.62 -16.97
C CYS A 64 0.33 -4.43 -16.02
N ALA A 65 -0.56 -4.58 -15.03
CA ALA A 65 -0.81 -3.54 -14.03
C ALA A 65 0.45 -3.19 -13.22
N MET A 66 1.24 -4.19 -12.83
CA MET A 66 2.49 -3.99 -12.09
C MET A 66 3.56 -3.29 -12.95
N VAL A 67 3.73 -3.71 -14.21
CA VAL A 67 4.64 -3.06 -15.16
C VAL A 67 4.18 -1.63 -15.43
N GLY A 68 2.87 -1.41 -15.62
CA GLY A 68 2.27 -0.07 -15.76
C GLY A 68 2.57 0.81 -14.54
N GLY A 69 2.37 0.29 -13.33
CA GLY A 69 2.67 0.99 -12.07
C GLY A 69 4.15 1.34 -11.93
N TYR A 70 5.04 0.45 -12.38
CA TYR A 70 6.48 0.72 -12.45
C TYR A 70 6.78 1.89 -13.40
N LEU A 71 6.30 1.82 -14.64
CA LEU A 71 6.55 2.85 -15.66
C LEU A 71 5.98 4.22 -15.25
N VAL A 72 4.79 4.25 -14.62
CA VAL A 72 4.20 5.49 -14.08
C VAL A 72 5.11 6.12 -13.04
N THR A 73 5.67 5.31 -12.13
CA THR A 73 6.44 5.81 -10.99
C THR A 73 7.85 6.24 -11.40
N PHE A 74 8.52 5.47 -12.25
CA PHE A 74 9.97 5.61 -12.53
C PHE A 74 10.28 5.97 -13.98
N GLY A 75 9.36 5.76 -14.92
CA GLY A 75 9.69 5.84 -16.35
C GLY A 75 10.69 4.74 -16.75
N ILE A 76 11.73 5.12 -17.48
CA ILE A 76 12.84 4.22 -17.91
C ILE A 76 14.13 4.54 -17.13
N LYS A 77 14.06 5.17 -15.98
CA LYS A 77 15.27 5.49 -15.22
C LYS A 77 15.89 4.21 -14.67
N PRO A 78 17.21 4.00 -14.88
CA PRO A 78 17.89 2.85 -14.31
C PRO A 78 17.92 2.98 -12.78
N ILE A 79 17.73 1.87 -12.09
CA ILE A 79 17.83 1.79 -10.64
C ILE A 79 19.25 1.39 -10.30
N SER A 80 19.97 2.24 -9.57
CA SER A 80 21.31 1.90 -9.10
C SER A 80 21.20 1.14 -7.78
N ILE A 81 21.72 -0.09 -7.77
CA ILE A 81 21.82 -0.93 -6.56
C ILE A 81 23.32 -1.02 -6.27
N GLY A 82 23.78 -0.34 -5.23
CA GLY A 82 25.23 -0.16 -5.13
C GLY A 82 25.89 -0.38 -3.77
N ASP A 83 25.17 -0.42 -2.63
CA ASP A 83 25.83 -0.40 -1.33
C ASP A 83 25.10 -1.26 -0.28
N ASN A 84 25.77 -1.64 0.82
CA ASN A 84 25.19 -2.41 1.94
C ASN A 84 23.93 -1.75 2.51
N ASN A 85 23.89 -0.42 2.58
CA ASN A 85 22.72 0.34 3.00
C ASN A 85 21.54 0.17 2.04
N THR A 86 21.81 0.01 0.73
CA THR A 86 20.80 -0.29 -0.28
C THR A 86 20.15 -1.64 -0.03
N LEU A 87 20.93 -2.66 0.32
CA LEU A 87 20.39 -3.98 0.65
C LEU A 87 19.50 -3.95 1.88
N ILE A 88 19.91 -3.26 2.92
CA ILE A 88 19.13 -3.11 4.17
C ILE A 88 17.81 -2.38 3.91
N ALA A 89 17.84 -1.27 3.17
CA ALA A 89 16.62 -0.54 2.80
C ALA A 89 15.71 -1.37 1.90
N ALA A 90 16.28 -2.14 0.97
CA ALA A 90 15.55 -3.07 0.11
C ALA A 90 14.81 -4.14 0.94
N LEU A 91 15.48 -4.74 1.92
CA LEU A 91 14.87 -5.71 2.83
C LEU A 91 13.72 -5.10 3.64
N PHE A 92 13.90 -3.92 4.21
CA PHE A 92 12.84 -3.22 4.94
C PHE A 92 11.65 -2.87 4.03
N SER A 93 11.89 -2.45 2.78
CA SER A 93 10.83 -2.17 1.81
C SER A 93 10.03 -3.42 1.44
N LEU A 94 10.70 -4.55 1.22
CA LEU A 94 10.05 -5.83 0.95
C LEU A 94 9.28 -6.35 2.17
N LEU A 95 9.82 -6.19 3.39
CA LEU A 95 9.10 -6.51 4.62
C LEU A 95 7.84 -5.65 4.79
N ALA A 96 7.91 -4.36 4.48
CA ALA A 96 6.74 -3.48 4.47
C ALA A 96 5.69 -3.95 3.46
N ALA A 97 6.11 -4.27 2.22
CA ALA A 97 5.24 -4.81 1.18
C ALA A 97 4.55 -6.11 1.60
N PHE A 98 5.29 -7.03 2.22
CA PHE A 98 4.74 -8.26 2.79
C PHE A 98 3.74 -7.98 3.92
N CYS A 99 4.05 -7.09 4.85
CA CYS A 99 3.18 -6.72 5.96
C CYS A 99 1.85 -6.14 5.47
N TRP A 100 1.88 -5.21 4.53
CA TRP A 100 0.65 -4.62 3.98
C TRP A 100 -0.13 -5.60 3.10
N GLY A 101 0.55 -6.37 2.25
CA GLY A 101 -0.09 -7.40 1.42
C GLY A 101 -0.78 -8.47 2.27
N SER A 102 -0.11 -8.97 3.32
CA SER A 102 -0.71 -9.94 4.24
C SER A 102 -1.85 -9.33 5.05
N SER A 103 -1.75 -8.06 5.44
CA SER A 103 -2.84 -7.33 6.11
C SER A 103 -4.10 -7.23 5.24
N THR A 104 -3.95 -6.98 3.93
CA THR A 104 -5.08 -6.98 2.98
C THR A 104 -5.79 -8.33 2.95
N VAL A 105 -5.04 -9.42 2.83
CA VAL A 105 -5.60 -10.79 2.77
C VAL A 105 -6.25 -11.20 4.08
N LEU A 106 -5.61 -10.97 5.20
CA LEU A 106 -6.16 -11.26 6.53
C LEU A 106 -7.36 -10.35 6.86
N GLY A 107 -7.32 -9.09 6.39
CA GLY A 107 -8.45 -8.18 6.44
C GLY A 107 -9.66 -8.71 5.69
N LYS A 108 -9.45 -9.20 4.46
CA LYS A 108 -10.51 -9.88 3.69
C LYS A 108 -11.06 -11.09 4.42
N LYS A 109 -10.19 -11.91 5.03
CA LYS A 109 -10.62 -13.06 5.82
C LYS A 109 -11.49 -12.65 7.01
N ALA A 110 -11.13 -11.59 7.73
CA ALA A 110 -11.94 -11.06 8.85
C ALA A 110 -13.30 -10.55 8.37
N LEU A 111 -13.37 -9.92 7.18
CA LEU A 111 -14.61 -9.43 6.57
C LEU A 111 -15.57 -10.53 6.11
N MET A 112 -15.15 -11.79 6.07
CA MET A 112 -16.04 -12.92 5.85
C MET A 112 -16.95 -13.18 7.07
N PHE A 113 -16.51 -12.81 8.26
CA PHE A 113 -17.20 -13.07 9.52
C PHE A 113 -17.79 -11.82 10.18
N LEU A 114 -17.23 -10.63 9.88
CA LEU A 114 -17.59 -9.39 10.54
C LEU A 114 -17.95 -8.29 9.51
N PRO A 115 -18.83 -7.35 9.88
CA PRO A 115 -19.10 -6.18 9.06
C PRO A 115 -17.86 -5.26 8.98
N TYR A 116 -17.72 -4.55 7.85
CA TYR A 116 -16.52 -3.74 7.55
C TYR A 116 -16.25 -2.63 8.58
N ASN A 117 -17.31 -2.01 9.09
CA ASN A 117 -17.21 -0.97 10.12
C ASN A 117 -16.60 -1.51 11.43
N VAL A 118 -17.00 -2.72 11.85
CA VAL A 118 -16.46 -3.38 13.05
C VAL A 118 -15.00 -3.76 12.84
N VAL A 119 -14.67 -4.37 11.68
CA VAL A 119 -13.29 -4.75 11.38
C VAL A 119 -12.37 -3.52 11.36
N THR A 120 -12.82 -2.42 10.72
CA THR A 120 -12.05 -1.18 10.63
C THR A 120 -11.88 -0.54 12.01
N ALA A 121 -12.96 -0.40 12.78
CA ALA A 121 -12.91 0.19 14.12
C ALA A 121 -11.98 -0.60 15.05
N LEU A 122 -12.14 -1.93 15.10
CA LEU A 122 -11.28 -2.79 15.92
C LEU A 122 -9.83 -2.75 15.48
N ARG A 123 -9.57 -2.70 14.17
CA ARG A 123 -8.20 -2.52 13.65
C ARG A 123 -7.58 -1.23 14.17
N LEU A 124 -8.29 -0.10 14.08
CA LEU A 124 -7.80 1.20 14.54
C LEU A 124 -7.55 1.19 16.06
N ILE A 125 -8.50 0.69 16.85
CA ILE A 125 -8.36 0.59 18.31
C ILE A 125 -7.15 -0.27 18.69
N ILE A 126 -7.05 -1.48 18.13
CA ILE A 126 -5.94 -2.40 18.43
C ILE A 126 -4.60 -1.79 18.00
N THR A 127 -4.53 -1.18 16.81
CA THR A 127 -3.30 -0.52 16.34
C THR A 127 -2.88 0.59 17.30
N THR A 128 -3.83 1.41 17.76
CA THR A 128 -3.56 2.48 18.73
C THR A 128 -3.08 1.94 20.06
N VAL A 129 -3.78 0.97 20.63
CA VAL A 129 -3.40 0.36 21.92
C VAL A 129 -2.02 -0.26 21.85
N VAL A 130 -1.76 -1.09 20.81
CA VAL A 130 -0.43 -1.73 20.65
C VAL A 130 0.64 -0.68 20.38
N GLY A 131 0.36 0.34 19.57
CA GLY A 131 1.29 1.45 19.31
C GLY A 131 1.68 2.20 20.59
N VAL A 132 0.69 2.53 21.43
CA VAL A 132 0.93 3.20 22.72
C VAL A 132 1.77 2.29 23.65
N LEU A 133 1.47 1.00 23.72
CA LEU A 133 2.25 0.03 24.50
C LEU A 133 3.70 -0.06 24.02
N VAL A 134 3.91 -0.14 22.68
CA VAL A 134 5.27 -0.17 22.11
C VAL A 134 6.05 1.09 22.49
N ILE A 135 5.44 2.27 22.39
CA ILE A 135 6.07 3.53 22.76
C ILE A 135 6.42 3.52 24.26
N PHE A 136 5.49 3.10 25.10
CA PHE A 136 5.68 3.08 26.56
C PHE A 136 6.82 2.13 26.97
N TYR A 137 6.86 0.91 26.42
CA TYR A 137 7.90 -0.07 26.75
C TYR A 137 9.25 0.22 26.09
N SER A 138 9.28 0.95 24.97
CA SER A 138 10.53 1.30 24.27
C SER A 138 11.32 2.41 24.98
N GLY A 139 10.78 3.01 26.04
CA GLY A 139 11.40 4.13 26.73
C GLY A 139 11.58 5.37 25.84
N TRP A 140 10.86 5.44 24.72
CA TRP A 140 10.88 6.60 23.85
C TRP A 140 10.29 7.78 24.62
N ASN A 141 11.13 8.70 25.03
CA ASN A 141 10.70 9.98 25.54
C ASN A 141 9.99 10.70 24.39
N LEU A 142 8.67 10.68 24.44
CA LEU A 142 7.86 11.46 23.52
C LEU A 142 8.14 12.93 23.81
N ILE A 143 9.02 13.53 23.03
CA ILE A 143 9.36 14.93 23.14
C ILE A 143 8.23 15.73 22.51
N TYR A 144 7.07 15.77 23.18
CA TYR A 144 5.90 16.55 22.77
C TYR A 144 6.18 18.06 22.70
N SER A 145 7.22 18.52 23.40
CA SER A 145 7.60 19.93 23.50
C SER A 145 8.08 20.55 22.18
N HIS A 146 8.39 19.74 21.18
CA HIS A 146 8.89 20.22 19.89
C HIS A 146 7.87 20.18 18.75
N ILE A 147 6.65 19.66 18.99
CA ILE A 147 5.61 19.63 17.96
C ILE A 147 4.84 20.96 17.99
N SER A 148 4.94 21.74 16.92
CA SER A 148 4.22 23.02 16.80
C SER A 148 2.71 22.80 16.66
N TYR A 149 1.92 23.86 16.99
CA TYR A 149 0.46 23.84 16.84
C TYR A 149 0.04 23.54 15.39
N GLU A 150 0.77 24.10 14.41
CA GLU A 150 0.49 23.84 12.99
C GLU A 150 0.75 22.37 12.60
N GLN A 151 1.80 21.75 13.14
CA GLN A 151 2.06 20.33 12.95
C GLN A 151 0.96 19.47 13.56
N TRP A 152 0.44 19.83 14.74
CA TRP A 152 -0.71 19.14 15.34
C TRP A 152 -1.95 19.19 14.47
N LYS A 153 -2.27 20.35 13.87
CA LYS A 153 -3.40 20.48 12.93
C LYS A 153 -3.24 19.54 11.72
N VAL A 154 -2.04 19.52 11.13
CA VAL A 154 -1.74 18.65 9.97
C VAL A 154 -1.85 17.18 10.36
N LEU A 155 -1.29 16.77 11.50
CA LEU A 155 -1.40 15.39 12.00
C LEU A 155 -2.85 15.00 12.24
N PHE A 156 -3.66 15.86 12.83
CA PHE A 156 -5.09 15.63 13.04
C PHE A 156 -5.85 15.45 11.73
N LEU A 157 -5.57 16.31 10.73
CA LEU A 157 -6.15 16.19 9.40
C LEU A 157 -5.78 14.87 8.73
N ILE A 158 -4.51 14.45 8.82
CA ILE A 158 -4.03 13.16 8.29
C ILE A 158 -4.76 11.99 8.97
N VAL A 159 -4.88 12.01 10.29
CA VAL A 159 -5.54 10.92 11.05
C VAL A 159 -7.00 10.79 10.65
N ILE A 160 -7.72 11.88 10.49
CA ILE A 160 -9.14 11.83 10.09
C ILE A 160 -9.27 11.44 8.62
N SER A 161 -8.58 12.13 7.70
CA SER A 161 -8.76 11.94 6.25
C SER A 161 -8.19 10.60 5.77
N THR A 162 -6.87 10.47 5.77
CA THR A 162 -6.17 9.31 5.21
C THR A 162 -6.10 8.13 6.17
N GLY A 163 -6.07 8.40 7.47
CA GLY A 163 -6.04 7.36 8.49
C GLY A 163 -7.40 6.69 8.70
N THR A 164 -8.44 7.48 8.98
CA THR A 164 -9.74 6.94 9.39
C THR A 164 -10.69 6.80 8.21
N VAL A 165 -11.07 7.90 7.57
CA VAL A 165 -12.09 7.89 6.49
C VAL A 165 -11.66 7.02 5.34
N ALA A 166 -10.42 7.18 4.86
CA ALA A 166 -9.89 6.36 3.77
C ALA A 166 -9.89 4.86 4.11
N LEU A 167 -9.56 4.51 5.36
CA LEU A 167 -9.54 3.11 5.80
C LEU A 167 -10.95 2.50 5.86
N PHE A 168 -11.97 3.26 6.27
CA PHE A 168 -13.37 2.81 6.22
C PHE A 168 -13.83 2.57 4.78
N ILE A 169 -13.52 3.47 3.86
CA ILE A 169 -13.82 3.32 2.43
C ILE A 169 -13.10 2.11 1.85
N TYR A 170 -11.82 1.95 2.17
CA TYR A 170 -11.01 0.81 1.75
C TYR A 170 -11.61 -0.53 2.20
N TYR A 171 -11.98 -0.68 3.47
CA TYR A 171 -12.56 -1.93 3.99
C TYR A 171 -13.95 -2.19 3.44
N TYR A 172 -14.73 -1.14 3.16
CA TYR A 172 -15.99 -1.28 2.43
C TYR A 172 -15.76 -1.86 1.02
N GLY A 173 -14.78 -1.37 0.29
CA GLY A 173 -14.38 -1.91 -1.01
C GLY A 173 -13.84 -3.34 -0.91
N LEU A 174 -12.92 -3.59 0.03
CA LEU A 174 -12.32 -4.90 0.28
C LEU A 174 -13.39 -5.96 0.63
N LYS A 175 -14.47 -5.59 1.32
CA LYS A 175 -15.60 -6.51 1.58
C LYS A 175 -16.25 -6.98 0.29
N LYS A 176 -16.36 -6.11 -0.71
CA LYS A 176 -17.05 -6.38 -1.99
C LYS A 176 -16.16 -7.05 -3.04
N LEU A 177 -14.83 -6.89 -2.95
CA LEU A 177 -13.86 -7.36 -3.94
C LEU A 177 -13.02 -8.52 -3.39
N PRO A 178 -12.46 -9.43 -4.24
CA PRO A 178 -11.39 -10.34 -3.81
C PRO A 178 -10.18 -9.55 -3.32
N ALA A 179 -9.40 -10.15 -2.43
CA ALA A 179 -8.19 -9.52 -1.94
C ALA A 179 -7.17 -9.28 -3.07
N SER A 180 -7.05 -10.24 -3.99
CA SER A 180 -6.20 -10.15 -5.17
C SER A 180 -6.54 -8.96 -6.08
N HIS A 181 -7.81 -8.67 -6.30
CA HIS A 181 -8.24 -7.51 -7.11
C HIS A 181 -8.02 -6.20 -6.35
N THR A 182 -8.37 -6.17 -5.06
CA THR A 182 -8.22 -4.96 -4.24
C THR A 182 -6.78 -4.47 -4.23
N THR A 183 -5.82 -5.38 -4.05
CA THR A 183 -4.40 -4.99 -3.99
C THR A 183 -3.87 -4.48 -5.35
N LEU A 184 -4.43 -4.92 -6.48
CA LEU A 184 -4.09 -4.34 -7.78
C LEU A 184 -4.67 -2.93 -7.94
N PHE A 185 -5.89 -2.67 -7.45
CA PHE A 185 -6.46 -1.33 -7.46
C PHE A 185 -5.70 -0.34 -6.57
N GLU A 186 -4.95 -0.80 -5.57
CA GLU A 186 -4.04 0.05 -4.80
C GLU A 186 -2.93 0.68 -5.67
N LEU A 187 -2.59 0.08 -6.83
CA LEU A 187 -1.67 0.68 -7.80
C LEU A 187 -2.23 1.97 -8.47
N PHE A 188 -3.50 2.28 -8.26
CA PHE A 188 -4.07 3.58 -8.66
C PHE A 188 -3.45 4.75 -7.89
N TRP A 189 -2.91 4.49 -6.69
CA TRP A 189 -2.26 5.53 -5.87
C TRP A 189 -1.06 6.22 -6.58
N PRO A 190 -0.06 5.49 -7.15
CA PRO A 190 1.01 6.16 -7.88
C PRO A 190 0.52 6.91 -9.13
N LEU A 191 -0.51 6.39 -9.79
CA LEU A 191 -1.11 7.08 -10.93
C LEU A 191 -1.75 8.41 -10.49
N SER A 192 -2.49 8.40 -9.38
CA SER A 192 -3.08 9.63 -8.82
C SER A 192 -2.02 10.65 -8.44
N ALA A 193 -0.91 10.21 -7.81
CA ALA A 193 0.19 11.07 -7.44
C ALA A 193 0.82 11.76 -8.66
N VAL A 194 1.04 11.02 -9.74
CA VAL A 194 1.63 11.54 -10.97
C VAL A 194 0.66 12.50 -11.70
N ILE A 195 -0.64 12.22 -11.70
CA ILE A 195 -1.66 13.13 -12.26
C ILE A 195 -1.68 14.45 -11.47
N ILE A 196 -1.64 14.39 -10.14
CA ILE A 196 -1.61 15.56 -9.27
C ILE A 196 -0.34 16.38 -9.52
N ASP A 197 0.81 15.72 -9.62
CA ASP A 197 2.09 16.36 -9.93
C ASP A 197 2.04 17.10 -11.27
N TRP A 198 1.49 16.45 -12.30
CA TRP A 198 1.32 17.07 -13.62
C TRP A 198 0.35 18.27 -13.60
N VAL A 199 -0.83 18.12 -12.98
CA VAL A 199 -1.88 19.15 -13.05
C VAL A 199 -1.60 20.32 -12.09
N ILE A 200 -1.05 20.06 -10.89
CA ILE A 200 -0.85 21.08 -9.85
C ILE A 200 0.55 21.67 -9.88
N ILE A 201 1.58 20.84 -10.06
CA ILE A 201 2.98 21.27 -10.02
C ILE A 201 3.48 21.63 -11.44
N GLY A 202 2.82 21.12 -12.49
CA GLY A 202 3.16 21.41 -13.88
C GLY A 202 4.27 20.52 -14.45
N ASN A 203 4.66 19.45 -13.76
CA ASN A 203 5.65 18.50 -14.24
C ASN A 203 5.06 17.61 -15.36
N ALA A 204 5.46 17.84 -16.61
CA ALA A 204 4.98 17.07 -17.74
C ALA A 204 5.36 15.59 -17.62
N LEU A 205 4.38 14.70 -17.89
CA LEU A 205 4.61 13.27 -17.97
C LEU A 205 5.54 12.91 -19.14
N SER A 206 6.52 12.09 -18.87
CA SER A 206 7.33 11.49 -19.93
C SER A 206 6.52 10.44 -20.70
N THR A 207 6.91 10.18 -21.96
CA THR A 207 6.24 9.16 -22.79
C THR A 207 6.15 7.77 -22.10
N PRO A 208 7.19 7.27 -21.41
CA PRO A 208 7.08 6.01 -20.66
C PRO A 208 6.07 6.06 -19.52
N GLN A 209 5.98 7.19 -18.81
CA GLN A 209 4.98 7.35 -17.72
C GLN A 209 3.56 7.36 -18.29
N LEU A 210 3.33 8.02 -19.42
CA LEU A 210 2.02 8.03 -20.09
C LEU A 210 1.65 6.63 -20.57
N SER A 211 2.56 5.89 -21.21
CA SER A 211 2.30 4.51 -21.62
C SER A 211 1.99 3.59 -20.44
N GLY A 212 2.72 3.76 -19.33
CA GLY A 212 2.48 3.05 -18.08
C GLY A 212 1.10 3.35 -17.50
N ALA A 213 0.67 4.62 -17.53
CA ALA A 213 -0.64 5.04 -17.05
C ALA A 213 -1.78 4.39 -17.87
N ILE A 214 -1.66 4.40 -19.20
CA ILE A 214 -2.64 3.75 -20.08
C ILE A 214 -2.69 2.25 -19.82
N MET A 215 -1.54 1.57 -19.72
CA MET A 215 -1.47 0.13 -19.46
C MET A 215 -2.08 -0.24 -18.11
N LEU A 216 -1.80 0.55 -17.06
CA LEU A 216 -2.36 0.35 -15.71
C LEU A 216 -3.89 0.51 -15.71
N LEU A 217 -4.39 1.61 -16.29
CA LEU A 217 -5.84 1.89 -16.38
C LEU A 217 -6.56 0.83 -17.20
N ALA A 218 -6.01 0.42 -18.35
CA ALA A 218 -6.60 -0.62 -19.19
C ALA A 218 -6.69 -1.95 -18.42
N SER A 219 -5.62 -2.36 -17.77
CA SER A 219 -5.60 -3.59 -16.96
C SER A 219 -6.63 -3.57 -15.83
N MET A 220 -6.75 -2.47 -15.10
CA MET A 220 -7.73 -2.30 -14.02
C MET A 220 -9.17 -2.30 -14.54
N THR A 221 -9.42 -1.63 -15.66
CA THR A 221 -10.76 -1.55 -16.27
C THR A 221 -11.22 -2.93 -16.73
N ILE A 222 -10.35 -3.68 -17.41
CA ILE A 222 -10.65 -5.05 -17.88
C ILE A 222 -10.95 -5.96 -16.68
N LEU A 223 -10.12 -5.92 -15.63
CA LEU A 223 -10.34 -6.72 -14.40
C LEU A 223 -11.65 -6.37 -13.70
N SER A 224 -12.04 -5.09 -13.72
CA SER A 224 -13.31 -4.63 -13.14
C SER A 224 -14.52 -5.15 -13.92
N GLN A 225 -14.44 -5.14 -15.26
CA GLN A 225 -15.53 -5.59 -16.16
C GLN A 225 -15.73 -7.12 -16.11
N GLU A 226 -14.65 -7.91 -16.09
CA GLU A 226 -14.75 -9.37 -15.96
C GLU A 226 -15.60 -9.78 -14.78
N ARG A 227 -15.38 -9.12 -13.64
CA ARG A 227 -16.13 -9.42 -12.44
C ARG A 227 -17.58 -8.94 -12.46
N SER A 228 -17.88 -7.87 -13.19
CA SER A 228 -19.28 -7.46 -13.39
C SER A 228 -20.07 -8.55 -14.12
N ASN A 229 -19.44 -9.18 -15.12
CA ASN A 229 -20.03 -10.25 -15.91
C ASN A 229 -20.17 -11.58 -15.16
N GLU A 230 -19.28 -11.87 -14.17
CA GLU A 230 -19.39 -13.07 -13.32
C GLU A 230 -20.52 -12.96 -12.26
N ARG A 231 -21.03 -11.77 -12.01
CA ARG A 231 -22.11 -11.51 -11.05
C ARG A 231 -23.49 -11.33 -11.67
N ALA A 232 -23.56 -11.09 -12.98
CA ALA A 232 -24.78 -11.01 -13.75
C ALA A 232 -25.22 -12.38 -14.22
#